data_a74152adf5d4ce6b3133f6bedbd38ac5
#
_entry.id   a74152adf5d4ce6b3133f6bedbd38ac5
#
_cell.length_a   1.000
_cell.length_b   1.000
_cell.length_c   1.000
_cell.angle_alpha   90.00
_cell.angle_beta   90.00
_cell.angle_gamma   90.00
#
_symmetry.space_group_name_H-M   'P 1'
#
loop_
_entity.id
_entity.type
_entity.pdbx_description
1 polymer ?
#
loop_
_entity_poly.entity_id
_entity_poly.type
_entity_poly.pdbx_seq_one_letter_code
_entity_poly.pdbx_strand_id
1 'polypeptide(L)'
;QWRPNVSRADGLRWAKECILDLLPAAEANGVTLIIENHYKDTLWQFPEFAQRLDAFVELVESIPPTPWFGVNYDPSNAIIAGDDPIAVLEAVKHRVVTMHASDRYFEGGTIEDLRKQDVNATTGYAPFLKHGVIGRGLNDYDRIFRILKGVGFRGWISIEDGPDPATGFQDIADSTVFLRAKMREHGLP
;
A
#
# COMPACT_ATOMS: atom_id res chain seq x y z
N GLN A 1 13.52 -7.22 1.34
CA GLN A 1 14.28 -6.22 0.59
C GLN A 1 15.09 -6.89 -0.52
N TRP A 2 15.14 -6.25 -1.68
CA TRP A 2 15.94 -6.70 -2.80
C TRP A 2 17.44 -6.65 -2.48
N ARG A 3 18.23 -7.55 -3.05
CA ARG A 3 19.69 -7.61 -2.90
C ARG A 3 20.38 -7.60 -4.27
N PRO A 4 21.53 -6.92 -4.44
CA PRO A 4 22.19 -6.77 -5.75
C PRO A 4 22.50 -8.07 -6.48
N ASN A 5 22.71 -9.17 -5.75
CA ASN A 5 23.08 -10.46 -6.31
C ASN A 5 21.91 -11.47 -6.32
N VAL A 6 20.69 -11.01 -6.11
CA VAL A 6 19.48 -11.85 -6.09
C VAL A 6 18.65 -11.53 -7.33
N SER A 7 18.30 -12.56 -8.10
CA SER A 7 17.41 -12.40 -9.21
C SER A 7 15.98 -12.11 -8.72
N ARG A 8 15.17 -11.43 -9.56
CA ARG A 8 13.74 -11.22 -9.26
C ARG A 8 13.03 -12.56 -9.00
N ALA A 9 13.32 -13.56 -9.83
CA ALA A 9 12.71 -14.89 -9.69
C ALA A 9 13.06 -15.56 -8.37
N ASP A 10 14.31 -15.47 -7.91
CA ASP A 10 14.72 -16.02 -6.61
C ASP A 10 14.05 -15.29 -5.46
N GLY A 11 14.00 -13.96 -5.50
CA GLY A 11 13.35 -13.18 -4.45
C GLY A 11 11.86 -13.48 -4.34
N LEU A 12 11.14 -13.57 -5.47
CA LEU A 12 9.72 -13.95 -5.49
C LEU A 12 9.52 -15.38 -4.97
N ARG A 13 10.37 -16.31 -5.39
CA ARG A 13 10.34 -17.69 -4.90
C ARG A 13 10.52 -17.77 -3.39
N TRP A 14 11.53 -17.10 -2.84
CA TRP A 14 11.78 -17.10 -1.40
C TRP A 14 10.66 -16.44 -0.60
N ALA A 15 10.14 -15.31 -1.08
CA ALA A 15 9.00 -14.65 -0.44
C ALA A 15 7.77 -15.56 -0.41
N LYS A 16 7.48 -16.23 -1.54
CA LYS A 16 6.42 -17.23 -1.64
C LYS A 16 6.63 -18.39 -0.67
N GLU A 17 7.81 -19.00 -0.67
CA GLU A 17 8.15 -20.13 0.20
C GLU A 17 7.96 -19.73 1.69
N CYS A 18 8.50 -18.58 2.11
CA CYS A 18 8.31 -18.10 3.49
C CYS A 18 6.83 -17.87 3.85
N ILE A 19 6.03 -17.32 2.95
CA ILE A 19 4.59 -17.14 3.20
C ILE A 19 3.91 -18.50 3.34
N LEU A 20 4.16 -19.42 2.41
CA LEU A 20 3.56 -20.76 2.44
C LEU A 20 3.93 -21.55 3.70
N ASP A 21 5.17 -21.45 4.16
CA ASP A 21 5.65 -22.10 5.39
C ASP A 21 4.95 -21.56 6.65
N LEU A 22 4.53 -20.28 6.62
CA LEU A 22 3.85 -19.65 7.75
C LEU A 22 2.33 -19.90 7.77
N LEU A 23 1.71 -20.24 6.62
CA LEU A 23 0.26 -20.41 6.54
C LEU A 23 -0.32 -21.43 7.53
N PRO A 24 0.30 -22.61 7.78
CA PRO A 24 -0.23 -23.54 8.77
C PRO A 24 -0.26 -22.97 10.19
N ALA A 25 0.73 -22.17 10.55
CA ALA A 25 0.77 -21.50 11.86
C ALA A 25 -0.28 -20.37 11.93
N ALA A 26 -0.46 -19.63 10.85
CA ALA A 26 -1.48 -18.58 10.73
C ALA A 26 -2.89 -19.20 10.91
N GLU A 27 -3.19 -20.27 10.21
CA GLU A 27 -4.45 -21.01 10.32
C GLU A 27 -4.68 -21.53 11.75
N ALA A 28 -3.67 -22.21 12.35
CA ALA A 28 -3.77 -22.77 13.70
C ALA A 28 -4.03 -21.70 14.78
N ASN A 29 -3.61 -20.46 14.54
CA ASN A 29 -3.78 -19.35 15.47
C ASN A 29 -4.91 -18.38 15.08
N GLY A 30 -5.63 -18.63 13.99
CA GLY A 30 -6.70 -17.75 13.51
C GLY A 30 -6.21 -16.35 13.09
N VAL A 31 -4.99 -16.26 12.55
CA VAL A 31 -4.34 -14.99 12.15
C VAL A 31 -4.22 -14.97 10.63
N THR A 32 -4.57 -13.85 10.01
CA THR A 32 -4.32 -13.63 8.58
C THR A 32 -2.97 -12.94 8.38
N LEU A 33 -2.09 -13.58 7.62
CA LEU A 33 -0.85 -12.94 7.13
C LEU A 33 -1.22 -11.92 6.07
N ILE A 34 -0.67 -10.72 6.17
CA ILE A 34 -0.87 -9.68 5.15
C ILE A 34 0.45 -9.17 4.63
N ILE A 35 0.50 -8.87 3.35
CA ILE A 35 1.58 -8.11 2.74
C ILE A 35 1.05 -6.77 2.25
N GLU A 36 1.91 -5.78 2.28
CA GLU A 36 1.60 -4.42 1.84
C GLU A 36 2.37 -4.09 0.56
N ASN A 37 1.74 -3.32 -0.34
CA ASN A 37 2.45 -2.65 -1.41
C ASN A 37 3.25 -1.49 -0.80
N HIS A 38 4.49 -1.76 -0.41
CA HIS A 38 5.31 -0.85 0.36
C HIS A 38 6.47 -0.26 -0.46
N TYR A 39 6.98 0.89 -0.06
CA TYR A 39 8.13 1.55 -0.65
C TYR A 39 9.39 1.32 0.18
N LYS A 40 10.55 1.70 -0.37
CA LYS A 40 11.80 1.74 0.39
C LYS A 40 11.77 2.89 1.40
N ASP A 41 11.92 2.55 2.68
CA ASP A 41 12.18 3.55 3.73
C ASP A 41 13.64 4.06 3.61
N THR A 42 13.86 5.32 3.97
CA THR A 42 15.18 5.97 3.95
C THR A 42 16.22 5.24 4.81
N LEU A 43 15.78 4.54 5.86
CA LEU A 43 16.63 3.76 6.74
C LEU A 43 17.00 2.39 6.17
N TRP A 44 16.32 1.94 5.13
CA TRP A 44 16.58 0.65 4.52
C TRP A 44 17.65 0.76 3.45
N GLN A 45 18.61 -0.14 3.49
CA GLN A 45 19.71 -0.16 2.53
C GLN A 45 19.25 -0.49 1.11
N PHE A 46 18.22 -1.32 0.96
CA PHE A 46 17.73 -1.80 -0.34
C PHE A 46 16.23 -1.52 -0.48
N PRO A 47 15.73 -1.32 -1.73
CA PRO A 47 14.30 -1.15 -1.97
C PRO A 47 13.49 -2.40 -1.58
N GLU A 48 12.19 -2.21 -1.39
CA GLU A 48 11.27 -3.33 -1.26
C GLU A 48 11.25 -4.16 -2.53
N PHE A 49 11.21 -5.47 -2.37
CA PHE A 49 11.28 -6.38 -3.49
C PHE A 49 10.03 -6.27 -4.39
N ALA A 50 8.86 -6.21 -3.79
CA ALA A 50 7.57 -6.11 -4.47
C ALA A 50 6.97 -4.69 -4.40
N GLN A 51 7.80 -3.66 -4.57
CA GLN A 51 7.36 -2.27 -4.51
C GLN A 51 6.45 -1.90 -5.69
N ARG A 52 6.81 -2.35 -6.90
CA ARG A 52 6.10 -2.00 -8.11
C ARG A 52 4.94 -2.96 -8.38
N LEU A 53 3.91 -2.42 -9.05
CA LEU A 53 2.68 -3.13 -9.39
C LEU A 53 2.93 -4.53 -9.94
N ASP A 54 3.82 -4.67 -10.92
CA ASP A 54 4.07 -5.94 -11.60
C ASP A 54 4.65 -7.01 -10.65
N ALA A 55 5.63 -6.64 -9.81
CA ALA A 55 6.23 -7.56 -8.85
C ALA A 55 5.30 -7.85 -7.67
N PHE A 56 4.53 -6.86 -7.22
CA PHE A 56 3.56 -7.04 -6.16
C PHE A 56 2.45 -8.00 -6.55
N VAL A 57 1.85 -7.80 -7.73
CA VAL A 57 0.81 -8.69 -8.27
C VAL A 57 1.34 -10.10 -8.48
N GLU A 58 2.55 -10.24 -9.07
CA GLU A 58 3.17 -11.55 -9.27
C GLU A 58 3.34 -12.31 -7.95
N LEU A 59 3.76 -11.63 -6.87
CA LEU A 59 3.87 -12.24 -5.55
C LEU A 59 2.50 -12.63 -4.99
N VAL A 60 1.53 -11.72 -4.98
CA VAL A 60 0.18 -11.95 -4.46
C VAL A 60 -0.49 -13.14 -5.17
N GLU A 61 -0.44 -13.17 -6.50
CA GLU A 61 -1.06 -14.22 -7.32
C GLU A 61 -0.32 -15.56 -7.21
N SER A 62 0.95 -15.56 -6.82
CA SER A 62 1.71 -16.79 -6.59
C SER A 62 1.23 -17.58 -5.36
N ILE A 63 0.52 -16.93 -4.44
CA ILE A 63 -0.01 -17.59 -3.22
C ILE A 63 -1.41 -18.14 -3.52
N PRO A 64 -1.67 -19.43 -3.26
CA PRO A 64 -2.99 -20.01 -3.44
C PRO A 64 -4.09 -19.26 -2.66
N PRO A 65 -5.33 -19.24 -3.16
CA PRO A 65 -6.45 -18.67 -2.41
C PRO A 65 -6.60 -19.33 -1.04
N THR A 66 -6.57 -18.51 0.00
CA THR A 66 -6.76 -18.94 1.40
C THR A 66 -7.27 -17.78 2.24
N PRO A 67 -8.06 -18.00 3.28
CA PRO A 67 -8.47 -16.94 4.22
C PRO A 67 -7.32 -16.46 5.12
N TRP A 68 -6.21 -17.17 5.13
CA TRP A 68 -5.05 -16.89 5.99
C TRP A 68 -3.97 -16.03 5.33
N PHE A 69 -4.22 -15.57 4.09
CA PHE A 69 -3.35 -14.63 3.39
C PHE A 69 -4.13 -13.56 2.65
N GLY A 70 -3.69 -12.32 2.78
CA GLY A 70 -4.30 -11.17 2.11
C GLY A 70 -3.35 -10.01 1.89
N VAL A 71 -3.93 -8.90 1.49
CA VAL A 71 -3.23 -7.65 1.17
C VAL A 71 -3.67 -6.56 2.14
N ASN A 72 -2.72 -5.81 2.68
CA ASN A 72 -2.93 -4.47 3.17
C ASN A 72 -2.67 -3.50 2.02
N TYR A 73 -3.72 -2.84 1.54
CA TYR A 73 -3.60 -1.91 0.41
C TYR A 73 -3.26 -0.50 0.91
N ASP A 74 -2.18 0.08 0.38
CA ASP A 74 -1.82 1.49 0.60
C ASP A 74 -1.78 2.25 -0.73
N PRO A 75 -2.69 3.21 -0.96
CA PRO A 75 -2.72 3.97 -2.20
C PRO A 75 -1.51 4.90 -2.36
N SER A 76 -0.97 5.44 -1.27
CA SER A 76 0.17 6.36 -1.34
C SER A 76 1.47 5.66 -1.71
N ASN A 77 1.65 4.42 -1.25
CA ASN A 77 2.82 3.63 -1.61
C ASN A 77 2.85 3.30 -3.12
N ALA A 78 1.68 3.14 -3.74
CA ALA A 78 1.58 3.02 -5.19
C ALA A 78 2.06 4.31 -5.89
N ILE A 79 1.64 5.49 -5.40
CA ILE A 79 2.11 6.78 -5.95
C ILE A 79 3.63 6.91 -5.80
N ILE A 80 4.17 6.58 -4.63
CA ILE A 80 5.63 6.64 -4.37
C ILE A 80 6.40 5.74 -5.35
N ALA A 81 5.85 4.59 -5.70
CA ALA A 81 6.41 3.69 -6.70
C ALA A 81 6.26 4.21 -8.14
N GLY A 82 5.52 5.30 -8.36
CA GLY A 82 5.20 5.82 -9.70
C GLY A 82 4.09 5.03 -10.40
N ASP A 83 3.36 4.19 -9.68
CA ASP A 83 2.24 3.40 -10.19
C ASP A 83 0.90 4.12 -9.94
N ASP A 84 -0.14 3.71 -10.66
CA ASP A 84 -1.51 4.19 -10.43
C ASP A 84 -2.13 3.43 -9.25
N PRO A 85 -2.51 4.11 -8.15
CA PRO A 85 -3.13 3.46 -6.99
C PRO A 85 -4.37 2.63 -7.34
N ILE A 86 -5.15 3.12 -8.30
CA ILE A 86 -6.36 2.41 -8.72
C ILE A 86 -6.01 1.14 -9.51
N ALA A 87 -4.97 1.19 -10.34
CA ALA A 87 -4.51 -0.02 -11.04
C ALA A 87 -4.00 -1.08 -10.07
N VAL A 88 -3.27 -0.68 -9.02
CA VAL A 88 -2.84 -1.60 -7.96
C VAL A 88 -4.04 -2.21 -7.26
N LEU A 89 -5.01 -1.38 -6.82
CA LEU A 89 -6.20 -1.88 -6.14
C LEU A 89 -7.02 -2.83 -7.02
N GLU A 90 -7.28 -2.47 -8.26
CA GLU A 90 -8.03 -3.31 -9.21
C GLU A 90 -7.39 -4.69 -9.39
N ALA A 91 -6.05 -4.73 -9.46
CA ALA A 91 -5.32 -5.98 -9.64
C ALA A 91 -5.43 -6.91 -8.42
N VAL A 92 -5.43 -6.37 -7.18
CA VAL A 92 -5.39 -7.18 -5.95
C VAL A 92 -6.66 -7.10 -5.11
N LYS A 93 -7.72 -6.41 -5.55
CA LYS A 93 -8.95 -6.13 -4.76
C LYS A 93 -9.59 -7.37 -4.14
N HIS A 94 -9.47 -8.52 -4.78
CA HIS A 94 -10.00 -9.80 -4.30
C HIS A 94 -9.20 -10.40 -3.13
N ARG A 95 -8.04 -9.83 -2.82
CA ARG A 95 -7.15 -10.22 -1.71
C ARG A 95 -7.07 -9.18 -0.61
N VAL A 96 -7.67 -7.99 -0.78
CA VAL A 96 -7.57 -6.90 0.20
C VAL A 96 -8.37 -7.24 1.45
N VAL A 97 -7.69 -7.30 2.59
CA VAL A 97 -8.26 -7.56 3.92
C VAL A 97 -8.16 -6.37 4.86
N THR A 98 -7.17 -5.51 4.66
CA THR A 98 -7.02 -4.22 5.36
C THR A 98 -6.56 -3.15 4.38
N MET A 99 -6.67 -1.90 4.80
CA MET A 99 -6.19 -0.76 4.03
C MET A 99 -5.49 0.23 4.97
N HIS A 100 -4.32 0.73 4.57
CA HIS A 100 -3.80 1.98 5.09
C HIS A 100 -4.43 3.14 4.33
N ALA A 101 -5.03 4.07 5.05
CA ALA A 101 -5.47 5.33 4.49
C ALA A 101 -4.37 6.36 4.68
N SER A 102 -3.84 6.82 3.58
CA SER A 102 -2.76 7.80 3.49
C SER A 102 -3.00 8.68 2.28
N ASP A 103 -2.39 9.86 2.23
CA ASP A 103 -2.49 10.72 1.06
C ASP A 103 -1.17 11.46 0.81
N ARG A 104 -0.99 11.89 -0.45
CA ARG A 104 0.20 12.58 -0.92
C ARG A 104 -0.19 13.76 -1.81
N TYR A 105 0.66 14.79 -1.83
CA TYR A 105 0.55 15.89 -2.77
C TYR A 105 1.93 16.26 -3.32
N PHE A 106 1.94 16.93 -4.49
CA PHE A 106 3.17 17.45 -5.06
C PHE A 106 3.44 18.89 -4.59
N GLU A 107 4.62 19.11 -4.07
CA GLU A 107 5.19 20.44 -3.81
C GLU A 107 6.26 20.72 -4.88
N GLY A 108 5.82 21.16 -6.05
CA GLY A 108 6.64 21.14 -7.27
C GLY A 108 6.74 19.72 -7.86
N GLY A 109 7.32 19.60 -9.05
CA GLY A 109 7.40 18.32 -9.75
C GLY A 109 6.07 17.75 -10.20
N THR A 110 6.13 16.61 -10.87
CA THR A 110 4.98 15.91 -11.45
C THR A 110 5.10 14.39 -11.24
N ILE A 111 4.05 13.64 -11.58
CA ILE A 111 4.09 12.17 -11.59
C ILE A 111 5.13 11.64 -12.60
N GLU A 112 5.32 12.33 -13.72
CA GLU A 112 6.33 11.99 -14.72
C GLU A 112 7.74 12.17 -14.17
N ASP A 113 7.98 13.19 -13.36
CA ASP A 113 9.26 13.41 -12.70
C ASP A 113 9.50 12.35 -11.63
N LEU A 114 8.46 11.94 -10.91
CA LEU A 114 8.53 10.86 -9.95
C LEU A 114 8.94 9.54 -10.62
N ARG A 115 8.32 9.21 -11.76
CA ARG A 115 8.63 8.01 -12.53
C ARG A 115 10.05 7.96 -13.10
N LYS A 116 10.66 9.13 -13.33
CA LYS A 116 12.05 9.23 -13.79
C LYS A 116 13.05 9.03 -12.65
N GLN A 117 12.63 9.21 -11.41
CA GLN A 117 13.52 8.98 -10.29
C GLN A 117 13.78 7.48 -10.16
N ASP A 118 15.06 7.15 -10.14
CA ASP A 118 15.46 5.85 -9.66
C ASP A 118 15.12 5.80 -8.16
N VAL A 119 14.01 5.20 -7.82
CA VAL A 119 13.59 4.90 -6.43
C VAL A 119 14.58 3.97 -5.77
N ASN A 120 15.80 3.98 -6.29
CA ASN A 120 16.88 3.13 -5.88
C ASN A 120 17.58 3.71 -4.65
N ALA A 121 17.71 2.90 -3.73
CA ALA A 121 18.74 2.78 -2.72
C ALA A 121 18.99 3.95 -1.74
N THR A 122 18.99 5.22 -2.10
CA THR A 122 19.56 6.24 -1.21
C THR A 122 18.57 7.28 -0.66
N THR A 123 17.45 7.53 -1.32
CA THR A 123 16.58 8.68 -0.98
C THR A 123 15.16 8.34 -0.53
N GLY A 124 14.79 7.07 -0.49
CA GLY A 124 13.41 6.67 -0.17
C GLY A 124 12.43 7.08 -1.27
N TYR A 125 11.92 8.28 -1.25
CA TYR A 125 11.05 8.84 -2.27
C TYR A 125 11.39 10.30 -2.58
N ALA A 126 10.76 10.83 -3.63
CA ALA A 126 11.06 12.17 -4.14
C ALA A 126 10.82 13.26 -3.10
N PRO A 127 11.74 14.22 -2.92
CA PRO A 127 11.59 15.31 -1.95
C PRO A 127 10.38 16.20 -2.21
N PHE A 128 9.90 16.27 -3.45
CA PHE A 128 8.73 17.06 -3.85
C PHE A 128 7.39 16.33 -3.66
N LEU A 129 7.40 15.05 -3.30
CA LEU A 129 6.20 14.32 -2.93
C LEU A 129 6.06 14.36 -1.40
N LYS A 130 5.04 15.02 -0.92
CA LYS A 130 4.82 15.28 0.50
C LYS A 130 3.65 14.46 1.04
N HIS A 131 3.70 14.17 2.34
CA HIS A 131 2.53 13.70 3.05
C HIS A 131 1.43 14.75 3.04
N GLY A 132 0.18 14.31 2.96
CA GLY A 132 -0.99 15.18 2.97
C GLY A 132 -2.09 14.65 3.87
N VAL A 133 -2.99 15.53 4.27
CA VAL A 133 -4.21 15.15 4.99
C VAL A 133 -5.08 14.32 4.04
N ILE A 134 -5.58 13.20 4.52
CA ILE A 134 -6.37 12.27 3.73
C ILE A 134 -7.58 12.97 3.10
N GLY A 135 -7.74 12.78 1.79
CA GLY A 135 -8.79 13.40 0.99
C GLY A 135 -8.45 14.80 0.47
N ARG A 136 -7.26 15.31 0.75
CA ARG A 136 -6.76 16.59 0.20
C ARG A 136 -5.59 16.40 -0.78
N GLY A 137 -5.23 15.16 -1.07
CA GLY A 137 -4.10 14.82 -1.92
C GLY A 137 -4.50 14.23 -3.27
N LEU A 138 -3.68 13.29 -3.73
CA LEU A 138 -3.74 12.70 -5.06
C LEU A 138 -4.63 11.46 -5.15
N ASN A 139 -5.01 10.88 -4.00
CA ASN A 139 -5.77 9.63 -3.97
C ASN A 139 -7.26 9.86 -4.21
N ASP A 140 -7.83 9.15 -5.19
CA ASP A 140 -9.27 9.15 -5.48
C ASP A 140 -10.00 8.20 -4.52
N TYR A 141 -10.33 8.68 -3.33
CA TYR A 141 -11.03 7.91 -2.29
C TYR A 141 -12.43 7.50 -2.71
N ASP A 142 -13.11 8.24 -3.58
CA ASP A 142 -14.41 7.84 -4.11
C ASP A 142 -14.31 6.59 -4.97
N ARG A 143 -13.28 6.53 -5.81
CA ARG A 143 -13.03 5.36 -6.65
C ARG A 143 -12.52 4.17 -5.82
N ILE A 144 -11.61 4.40 -4.87
CA ILE A 144 -11.11 3.37 -3.95
C ILE A 144 -12.28 2.73 -3.19
N PHE A 145 -13.13 3.52 -2.55
CA PHE A 145 -14.23 2.98 -1.74
C PHE A 145 -15.30 2.29 -2.58
N ARG A 146 -15.53 2.76 -3.81
CA ARG A 146 -16.43 2.07 -4.73
C ARG A 146 -15.93 0.66 -5.10
N ILE A 147 -14.61 0.53 -5.35
CA ILE A 147 -13.99 -0.77 -5.62
C ILE A 147 -14.06 -1.68 -4.39
N LEU A 148 -13.67 -1.19 -3.22
CA LEU A 148 -13.73 -1.93 -1.96
C LEU A 148 -15.16 -2.39 -1.64
N LYS A 149 -16.16 -1.51 -1.84
CA LYS A 149 -17.57 -1.88 -1.71
C LYS A 149 -17.97 -2.99 -2.68
N GLY A 150 -17.49 -2.90 -3.92
CA GLY A 150 -17.79 -3.88 -4.98
C GLY A 150 -17.30 -5.28 -4.66
N VAL A 151 -16.24 -5.42 -3.88
CA VAL A 151 -15.71 -6.73 -3.42
C VAL A 151 -16.19 -7.13 -2.03
N GLY A 152 -17.07 -6.35 -1.42
CA GLY A 152 -17.60 -6.65 -0.09
C GLY A 152 -16.62 -6.47 1.05
N PHE A 153 -15.67 -5.54 0.91
CA PHE A 153 -14.65 -5.25 1.93
C PHE A 153 -15.30 -4.93 3.30
N ARG A 154 -14.76 -5.53 4.36
CA ARG A 154 -15.19 -5.37 5.75
C ARG A 154 -14.02 -5.24 6.73
N GLY A 155 -12.83 -5.03 6.20
CA GLY A 155 -11.61 -4.94 6.99
C GLY A 155 -11.43 -3.58 7.66
N TRP A 156 -10.31 -3.45 8.33
CA TRP A 156 -9.90 -2.19 8.95
C TRP A 156 -9.32 -1.24 7.91
N ILE A 157 -9.62 0.05 8.10
CA ILE A 157 -8.96 1.17 7.40
C ILE A 157 -8.21 1.95 8.48
N SER A 158 -6.89 1.80 8.48
CA SER A 158 -6.00 2.46 9.44
C SER A 158 -5.46 3.75 8.85
N ILE A 159 -5.48 4.83 9.61
CA ILE A 159 -4.88 6.10 9.18
C ILE A 159 -3.36 5.99 9.35
N GLU A 160 -2.63 6.15 8.25
CA GLU A 160 -1.18 6.24 8.22
C GLU A 160 -0.76 7.61 7.68
N ASP A 161 -0.83 8.62 8.56
CA ASP A 161 -0.65 10.03 8.23
C ASP A 161 -0.21 10.82 9.46
N GLY A 162 -0.06 12.14 9.30
CA GLY A 162 0.21 13.05 10.42
C GLY A 162 1.67 13.07 10.87
N PRO A 163 2.65 13.07 9.97
CA PRO A 163 4.07 13.10 10.35
C PRO A 163 4.52 14.46 10.89
N ASP A 164 3.74 15.55 10.68
CA ASP A 164 4.09 16.87 11.18
C ASP A 164 3.80 16.97 12.69
N PRO A 165 4.83 17.17 13.54
CA PRO A 165 4.64 17.30 14.98
C PRO A 165 3.74 18.48 15.41
N ALA A 166 3.61 19.50 14.56
CA ALA A 166 2.82 20.70 14.88
C ALA A 166 1.33 20.52 14.54
N THR A 167 1.01 19.79 13.47
CA THR A 167 -0.36 19.66 12.96
C THR A 167 -0.91 18.24 13.05
N GLY A 168 -0.08 17.24 13.29
CA GLY A 168 -0.41 15.83 13.13
C GLY A 168 -1.68 15.37 13.86
N PHE A 169 -1.96 15.86 15.07
CA PHE A 169 -3.22 15.52 15.75
C PHE A 169 -4.45 16.08 15.03
N GLN A 170 -4.36 17.31 14.50
CA GLN A 170 -5.45 17.91 13.74
C GLN A 170 -5.62 17.22 12.39
N ASP A 171 -4.51 16.88 11.74
CA ASP A 171 -4.51 16.17 10.46
C ASP A 171 -5.18 14.79 10.57
N ILE A 172 -4.88 14.04 11.65
CA ILE A 172 -5.54 12.77 11.96
C ILE A 172 -7.03 12.96 12.24
N ALA A 173 -7.40 14.02 12.98
CA ALA A 173 -8.80 14.33 13.26
C ALA A 173 -9.57 14.66 11.99
N ASP A 174 -9.03 15.51 11.12
CA ASP A 174 -9.60 15.89 9.83
C ASP A 174 -9.74 14.64 8.90
N SER A 175 -8.68 13.83 8.84
CA SER A 175 -8.66 12.57 8.09
C SER A 175 -9.74 11.60 8.58
N THR A 176 -9.93 11.50 9.90
CA THR A 176 -10.99 10.66 10.49
C THR A 176 -12.38 11.14 10.08
N VAL A 177 -12.61 12.45 10.12
CA VAL A 177 -13.91 13.03 9.70
C VAL A 177 -14.18 12.72 8.23
N PHE A 178 -13.19 12.96 7.36
CA PHE A 178 -13.28 12.67 5.94
C PHE A 178 -13.58 11.19 5.67
N LEU A 179 -12.78 10.28 6.21
CA LEU A 179 -12.93 8.85 5.99
C LEU A 179 -14.31 8.33 6.44
N ARG A 180 -14.74 8.72 7.64
CA ARG A 180 -16.07 8.35 8.13
C ARG A 180 -17.22 8.88 7.28
N ALA A 181 -17.08 10.08 6.71
CA ALA A 181 -18.06 10.62 5.79
C ALA A 181 -18.10 9.80 4.49
N LYS A 182 -16.93 9.52 3.90
CA LYS A 182 -16.82 8.74 2.67
C LYS A 182 -17.24 7.28 2.83
N MET A 183 -16.90 6.64 3.95
CA MET A 183 -17.36 5.28 4.26
C MET A 183 -18.89 5.22 4.29
N ARG A 184 -19.55 6.19 4.95
CA ARG A 184 -21.02 6.27 4.96
C ARG A 184 -21.61 6.52 3.58
N GLU A 185 -21.03 7.44 2.80
CA GLU A 185 -21.47 7.76 1.43
C GLU A 185 -21.43 6.53 0.53
N HIS A 186 -20.38 5.74 0.62
CA HIS A 186 -20.22 4.52 -0.18
C HIS A 186 -20.83 3.26 0.47
N GLY A 187 -21.39 3.36 1.67
CA GLY A 187 -22.01 2.23 2.40
C GLY A 187 -21.00 1.15 2.80
N LEU A 188 -19.77 1.57 3.13
CA LEU A 188 -18.80 0.72 3.82
C LEU A 188 -19.11 0.65 5.31
N PRO A 189 -18.83 -0.47 6.00
CA PRO A 189 -19.12 -0.66 7.42
C PRO A 189 -18.33 0.29 8.33
#